data_5318b06710f023212c95c4b5331aa327
#
_entry.id   5318b06710f023212c95c4b5331aa327
#
_cell.length_a   1.000
_cell.length_b   1.000
_cell.length_c   1.000
_cell.angle_alpha   90.00
_cell.angle_beta   90.00
_cell.angle_gamma   90.00
#
_symmetry.space_group_name_H-M   'P 1'
#
loop_
_entity.id
_entity.type
_entity.pdbx_description
1 polymer ?
#
loop_
_entity_poly.entity_id
_entity_poly.type
_entity_poly.pdbx_seq_one_letter_code
_entity_poly.pdbx_strand_id
1 'polypeptide(L)'
;RERRPRCSQCLQPVRAGKGSAAQSNGSCTSDGAVYDPCVTTERQQFGLVGEAVAERWLRGRGWRVLQRRFRSGHRDIDLIAEREGMVAFVEVKARRGGGCGGPLEAVNWKKRRELVRSASVWIDRHGRLGEHYRFDVIGVILDGSRVRVRHVENAFGISARA
;
A
#
# COMPACT_ATOMS: atom_id res chain seq x y z
N ARG A 1 -9.91 8.49 25.16
CA ARG A 1 -9.80 8.61 23.67
C ARG A 1 -8.79 9.70 23.37
N GLU A 2 -7.52 9.37 23.38
CA GLU A 2 -6.45 10.31 23.05
C GLU A 2 -6.26 10.37 21.55
N ARG A 3 -6.48 11.54 20.99
CA ARG A 3 -6.15 11.85 19.58
C ARG A 3 -4.63 12.04 19.50
N ARG A 4 -3.95 11.24 18.70
CA ARG A 4 -2.54 11.43 18.42
C ARG A 4 -2.34 12.78 17.70
N PRO A 5 -1.35 13.59 18.10
CA PRO A 5 -1.10 14.88 17.47
C PRO A 5 -0.63 14.67 16.02
N ARG A 6 -1.17 15.46 15.09
CA ARG A 6 -0.68 15.57 13.71
C ARG A 6 0.64 16.32 13.75
N CYS A 7 1.70 15.73 13.23
CA CYS A 7 2.96 16.42 13.04
C CYS A 7 2.79 17.51 11.96
N SER A 8 2.77 18.77 12.39
CA SER A 8 2.62 19.95 11.54
C SER A 8 3.90 20.34 10.78
N GLN A 9 4.99 19.59 10.93
CA GLN A 9 6.30 19.91 10.33
C GLN A 9 6.58 19.23 8.98
N CYS A 10 5.70 18.37 8.48
CA CYS A 10 5.91 17.63 7.24
C CYS A 10 5.50 18.38 5.95
N LEU A 11 5.21 19.68 6.00
CA LEU A 11 4.69 20.45 4.87
C LEU A 11 5.56 21.67 4.46
N GLN A 12 6.87 21.64 4.71
CA GLN A 12 7.72 22.72 4.18
C GLN A 12 8.74 22.21 3.17
N PRO A 13 8.86 22.84 1.98
CA PRO A 13 9.89 22.53 1.00
C PRO A 13 11.26 23.01 1.52
N VAL A 14 12.24 22.10 1.54
CA VAL A 14 13.61 22.41 1.96
C VAL A 14 14.26 23.35 0.96
N ARG A 15 14.55 24.58 1.36
CA ARG A 15 15.48 25.48 0.66
C ARG A 15 16.90 25.07 1.02
N ALA A 16 17.73 24.88 0.01
CA ALA A 16 19.17 24.69 0.17
C ALA A 16 19.80 25.94 0.80
N GLY A 17 20.38 25.79 1.97
CA GLY A 17 21.17 26.80 2.69
C GLY A 17 22.40 26.17 3.29
N LYS A 18 23.57 26.71 2.91
CA LYS A 18 24.90 26.34 3.44
C LYS A 18 25.04 26.74 4.92
N GLY A 19 25.63 25.88 5.71
CA GLY A 19 26.50 26.27 6.82
C GLY A 19 25.97 26.12 8.22
N SER A 20 26.85 25.52 8.99
CA SER A 20 27.08 25.63 10.44
C SER A 20 26.69 24.44 11.28
N ALA A 21 27.74 23.83 11.82
CA ALA A 21 27.69 22.77 12.82
C ALA A 21 27.15 23.32 14.15
N ALA A 22 26.11 22.70 14.68
CA ALA A 22 25.72 22.84 16.07
C ALA A 22 25.75 21.43 16.71
N GLN A 23 26.65 21.28 17.68
CA GLN A 23 26.80 20.09 18.52
C GLN A 23 25.59 20.02 19.45
N SER A 24 24.81 18.95 19.35
CA SER A 24 23.84 18.58 20.36
C SER A 24 24.27 17.27 21.01
N ASN A 25 24.54 17.35 22.32
CA ASN A 25 24.88 16.24 23.20
C ASN A 25 23.70 15.26 23.27
N GLY A 26 23.75 14.18 22.51
CA GLY A 26 22.87 13.02 22.64
C GLY A 26 23.63 11.86 23.24
N SER A 27 23.18 11.35 24.37
CA SER A 27 23.75 10.17 25.03
C SER A 27 23.61 8.95 24.12
N CYS A 28 24.73 8.38 23.70
CA CYS A 28 24.80 7.13 22.96
C CYS A 28 24.52 5.96 23.90
N THR A 29 23.44 5.21 23.64
CA THR A 29 23.31 3.83 24.13
C THR A 29 24.01 2.90 23.14
N SER A 30 24.58 1.82 23.61
CA SER A 30 25.56 0.95 22.96
C SER A 30 25.11 0.11 21.76
N ASP A 31 23.91 0.31 21.24
CA ASP A 31 23.40 -0.36 20.03
C ASP A 31 23.02 0.71 19.01
N GLY A 32 23.99 1.17 18.25
CA GLY A 32 23.99 2.32 17.35
C GLY A 32 22.93 2.38 16.21
N ALA A 33 21.71 1.97 16.44
CA ALA A 33 20.59 2.19 15.54
C ALA A 33 19.71 3.34 16.06
N VAL A 34 19.98 4.55 15.57
CA VAL A 34 19.04 5.67 15.73
C VAL A 34 17.78 5.33 14.96
N TYR A 35 16.74 4.91 15.65
CA TYR A 35 15.43 4.73 15.06
C TYR A 35 14.79 6.10 14.83
N ASP A 36 14.87 6.61 13.61
CA ASP A 36 14.11 7.78 13.17
C ASP A 36 12.76 7.31 12.62
N PRO A 37 11.64 7.51 13.34
CA PRO A 37 10.32 7.07 12.91
C PRO A 37 9.82 7.81 11.65
N CYS A 38 10.54 8.82 11.17
CA CYS A 38 10.19 9.60 9.98
C CYS A 38 10.93 9.13 8.71
N VAL A 39 11.93 8.26 8.84
CA VAL A 39 12.68 7.74 7.68
C VAL A 39 11.98 6.52 7.11
N THR A 40 11.21 6.71 6.05
CA THR A 40 10.73 5.60 5.21
C THR A 40 11.91 4.93 4.53
N THR A 41 12.04 3.61 4.71
CA THR A 41 13.09 2.86 4.02
C THR A 41 12.90 2.97 2.50
N GLU A 42 13.99 2.85 1.73
CA GLU A 42 13.94 2.85 0.26
C GLU A 42 12.91 1.83 -0.27
N ARG A 43 12.82 0.67 0.37
CA ARG A 43 11.85 -0.37 0.03
C ARG A 43 10.39 0.09 0.26
N GLN A 44 10.14 0.82 1.35
CA GLN A 44 8.80 1.36 1.63
C GLN A 44 8.42 2.47 0.64
N GLN A 45 9.37 3.36 0.32
CA GLN A 45 9.17 4.39 -0.69
C GLN A 45 8.86 3.78 -2.05
N PHE A 46 9.59 2.73 -2.43
CA PHE A 46 9.35 2.00 -3.67
C PHE A 46 7.96 1.35 -3.70
N GLY A 47 7.50 0.79 -2.59
CA GLY A 47 6.13 0.27 -2.44
C GLY A 47 5.08 1.37 -2.68
N LEU A 48 5.26 2.54 -2.06
CA LEU A 48 4.36 3.68 -2.23
C LEU A 48 4.28 4.18 -3.68
N VAL A 49 5.41 4.18 -4.40
CA VAL A 49 5.42 4.50 -5.84
C VAL A 49 4.60 3.48 -6.62
N GLY A 50 4.74 2.20 -6.31
CA GLY A 50 3.94 1.14 -6.92
C GLY A 50 2.44 1.30 -6.68
N GLU A 51 2.04 1.61 -5.44
CA GLU A 51 0.64 1.87 -5.08
C GLU A 51 0.09 3.08 -5.85
N ALA A 52 0.85 4.18 -5.97
CA ALA A 52 0.44 5.37 -6.72
C ALA A 52 0.27 5.09 -8.23
N VAL A 53 1.15 4.28 -8.81
CA VAL A 53 1.04 3.84 -10.21
C VAL A 53 -0.20 2.97 -10.41
N ALA A 54 -0.44 2.00 -9.52
CA ALA A 54 -1.59 1.11 -9.59
C ALA A 54 -2.90 1.89 -9.47
N GLU A 55 -2.97 2.87 -8.57
CA GLU A 55 -4.13 3.74 -8.43
C GLU A 55 -4.41 4.55 -9.71
N ARG A 56 -3.37 5.20 -10.26
CA ARG A 56 -3.50 5.97 -11.50
C ARG A 56 -3.99 5.10 -12.65
N TRP A 57 -3.49 3.87 -12.73
CA TRP A 57 -3.88 2.88 -13.72
C TRP A 57 -5.36 2.47 -13.58
N LEU A 58 -5.83 2.24 -12.35
CA LEU A 58 -7.23 1.92 -12.05
C LEU A 58 -8.16 3.09 -12.43
N ARG A 59 -7.81 4.32 -12.01
CA ARG A 59 -8.59 5.52 -12.33
C ARG A 59 -8.71 5.75 -13.83
N GLY A 60 -7.63 5.51 -14.60
CA GLY A 60 -7.65 5.59 -16.06
C GLY A 60 -8.56 4.55 -16.74
N ARG A 61 -9.07 3.56 -15.98
CA ARG A 61 -10.02 2.51 -16.42
C ARG A 61 -11.40 2.63 -15.81
N GLY A 62 -11.72 3.79 -15.27
CA GLY A 62 -13.03 4.09 -14.72
C GLY A 62 -13.26 3.58 -13.29
N TRP A 63 -12.23 3.08 -12.60
CA TRP A 63 -12.34 2.71 -11.21
C TRP A 63 -12.30 3.94 -10.30
N ARG A 64 -13.19 4.01 -9.35
CA ARG A 64 -13.19 4.99 -8.27
C ARG A 64 -12.47 4.39 -7.06
N VAL A 65 -11.35 4.96 -6.66
CA VAL A 65 -10.63 4.51 -5.46
C VAL A 65 -11.38 5.02 -4.23
N LEU A 66 -11.89 4.09 -3.44
CA LEU A 66 -12.65 4.34 -2.21
C LEU A 66 -11.73 4.58 -1.04
N GLN A 67 -10.67 3.76 -0.93
CA GLN A 67 -9.74 3.85 0.19
C GLN A 67 -8.34 3.35 -0.20
N ARG A 68 -7.32 3.95 0.42
CA ARG A 68 -5.92 3.54 0.33
C ARG A 68 -5.47 3.01 1.67
N ARG A 69 -4.65 1.96 1.64
CA ARG A 69 -3.99 1.40 2.82
C ARG A 69 -4.96 1.21 4.00
N PHE A 70 -6.05 0.50 3.71
CA PHE A 70 -7.02 0.16 4.75
C PHE A 70 -6.39 -0.79 5.75
N ARG A 71 -6.33 -0.37 7.01
CA ARG A 71 -5.74 -1.14 8.10
C ARG A 71 -6.80 -1.77 8.99
N SER A 72 -6.66 -3.08 9.23
CA SER A 72 -7.43 -3.81 10.21
C SER A 72 -6.47 -4.59 11.12
N GLY A 73 -6.13 -4.00 12.28
CA GLY A 73 -5.07 -4.50 13.15
C GLY A 73 -3.69 -4.40 12.49
N HIS A 74 -3.00 -5.53 12.33
CA HIS A 74 -1.67 -5.62 11.68
C HIS A 74 -1.74 -5.88 10.18
N ARG A 75 -2.94 -5.84 9.60
CA ARG A 75 -3.20 -6.20 8.20
C ARG A 75 -3.62 -4.99 7.43
N ASP A 76 -3.21 -4.92 6.19
CA ASP A 76 -3.55 -3.84 5.28
C ASP A 76 -3.98 -4.37 3.91
N ILE A 77 -4.87 -3.60 3.26
CA ILE A 77 -5.24 -3.72 1.87
C ILE A 77 -4.71 -2.46 1.20
N ASP A 78 -3.91 -2.60 0.14
CA ASP A 78 -3.23 -1.47 -0.47
C ASP A 78 -4.22 -0.48 -1.09
N LEU A 79 -5.19 -0.97 -1.89
CA LEU A 79 -6.23 -0.15 -2.49
C LEU A 79 -7.58 -0.86 -2.42
N ILE A 80 -8.65 -0.08 -2.22
CA ILE A 80 -10.03 -0.53 -2.37
C ILE A 80 -10.67 0.36 -3.42
N ALA A 81 -11.17 -0.23 -4.50
CA ALA A 81 -11.71 0.50 -5.64
C ALA A 81 -13.05 -0.08 -6.07
N GLU A 82 -13.92 0.77 -6.62
CA GLU A 82 -15.26 0.41 -7.06
C GLU A 82 -15.46 0.81 -8.53
N ARG A 83 -16.14 -0.04 -9.27
CA ARG A 83 -16.66 0.24 -10.61
C ARG A 83 -17.93 -0.55 -10.87
N GLU A 84 -19.02 0.13 -11.21
CA GLU A 84 -20.30 -0.50 -11.62
C GLU A 84 -20.84 -1.52 -10.61
N GLY A 85 -20.77 -1.20 -9.30
CA GLY A 85 -21.22 -2.07 -8.22
C GLY A 85 -20.24 -3.21 -7.86
N MET A 86 -19.10 -3.31 -8.55
CA MET A 86 -18.02 -4.23 -8.20
C MET A 86 -16.99 -3.52 -7.34
N VAL A 87 -16.75 -4.03 -6.14
CA VAL A 87 -15.70 -3.58 -5.24
C VAL A 87 -14.51 -4.53 -5.30
N ALA A 88 -13.35 -4.04 -5.70
CA ALA A 88 -12.11 -4.77 -5.76
C ALA A 88 -11.21 -4.43 -4.55
N PHE A 89 -10.80 -5.45 -3.80
CA PHE A 89 -9.73 -5.38 -2.81
C PHE A 89 -8.42 -5.71 -3.50
N VAL A 90 -7.55 -4.71 -3.62
CA VAL A 90 -6.38 -4.79 -4.50
C VAL A 90 -5.10 -4.87 -3.66
N GLU A 91 -4.30 -5.90 -3.93
CA GLU A 91 -2.92 -6.03 -3.46
C GLU A 91 -1.96 -5.57 -4.56
N VAL A 92 -1.05 -4.67 -4.23
CA VAL A 92 -0.07 -4.13 -5.17
C VAL A 92 1.30 -4.76 -4.95
N LYS A 93 1.95 -5.21 -6.01
CA LYS A 93 3.30 -5.77 -6.00
C LYS A 93 4.21 -4.97 -6.94
N ALA A 94 5.00 -4.07 -6.36
CA ALA A 94 6.01 -3.33 -7.11
C ALA A 94 7.32 -4.12 -7.20
N ARG A 95 7.97 -4.09 -8.36
CA ARG A 95 9.29 -4.71 -8.62
C ARG A 95 10.14 -3.80 -9.51
N ARG A 96 11.46 -3.86 -9.32
CA ARG A 96 12.45 -3.22 -10.22
C ARG A 96 12.88 -4.22 -11.28
N GLY A 97 12.94 -3.78 -12.53
CA GLY A 97 13.50 -4.56 -13.65
C GLY A 97 12.69 -5.78 -14.05
N GLY A 98 13.31 -6.66 -14.86
CA GLY A 98 12.70 -7.86 -15.44
C GLY A 98 12.76 -9.12 -14.57
N GLY A 99 12.60 -9.02 -13.24
CA GLY A 99 12.67 -10.20 -12.36
C GLY A 99 11.66 -11.28 -12.72
N CYS A 100 12.06 -12.54 -12.57
CA CYS A 100 11.21 -13.72 -12.79
C CYS A 100 10.08 -13.79 -11.75
N GLY A 101 8.90 -14.31 -12.15
CA GLY A 101 7.73 -14.56 -11.35
C GLY A 101 6.55 -13.62 -11.64
N GLY A 102 5.34 -14.19 -11.68
CA GLY A 102 4.10 -13.44 -11.90
C GLY A 102 3.63 -12.70 -10.65
N PRO A 103 2.73 -11.70 -10.78
CA PRO A 103 2.12 -11.02 -9.63
C PRO A 103 1.40 -11.96 -8.67
N LEU A 104 0.80 -13.04 -9.18
CA LEU A 104 0.07 -14.05 -8.39
C LEU A 104 0.97 -14.87 -7.46
N GLU A 105 2.19 -15.20 -7.90
CA GLU A 105 3.16 -15.99 -7.10
C GLU A 105 3.60 -15.23 -5.84
N ALA A 106 3.48 -13.90 -5.87
CA ALA A 106 3.84 -13.05 -4.75
C ALA A 106 2.79 -13.00 -3.62
N VAL A 107 1.57 -13.55 -3.84
CA VAL A 107 0.50 -13.57 -2.84
C VAL A 107 0.29 -14.98 -2.31
N ASN A 108 1.05 -15.33 -1.28
CA ASN A 108 0.96 -16.64 -0.63
C ASN A 108 -0.36 -16.81 0.14
N TRP A 109 -0.67 -18.06 0.54
CA TRP A 109 -1.92 -18.42 1.24
C TRP A 109 -2.13 -17.62 2.55
N LYS A 110 -1.06 -17.31 3.28
CA LYS A 110 -1.13 -16.52 4.53
C LYS A 110 -1.62 -15.10 4.24
N LYS A 111 -1.03 -14.44 3.22
CA LYS A 111 -1.45 -13.08 2.82
C LYS A 111 -2.89 -13.08 2.29
N ARG A 112 -3.31 -14.10 1.53
CA ARG A 112 -4.71 -14.23 1.08
C ARG A 112 -5.69 -14.28 2.25
N ARG A 113 -5.41 -15.08 3.29
CA ARG A 113 -6.24 -15.12 4.51
C ARG A 113 -6.28 -13.77 5.23
N GLU A 114 -5.17 -13.07 5.27
CA GLU A 114 -5.10 -11.74 5.87
C GLU A 114 -5.95 -10.73 5.09
N LEU A 115 -5.87 -10.73 3.77
CA LEU A 115 -6.69 -9.89 2.89
C LEU A 115 -8.19 -10.19 3.07
N VAL A 116 -8.58 -11.47 3.09
CA VAL A 116 -9.98 -11.87 3.31
C VAL A 116 -10.52 -11.34 4.65
N ARG A 117 -9.76 -11.48 5.74
CA ARG A 117 -10.17 -10.96 7.06
C ARG A 117 -10.30 -9.44 7.08
N SER A 118 -9.37 -8.73 6.43
CA SER A 118 -9.44 -7.27 6.33
C SER A 118 -10.61 -6.82 5.47
N ALA A 119 -10.87 -7.52 4.36
CA ALA A 119 -12.00 -7.25 3.50
C ALA A 119 -13.34 -7.46 4.23
N SER A 120 -13.50 -8.54 5.02
CA SER A 120 -14.69 -8.74 5.84
C SER A 120 -14.94 -7.57 6.78
N VAL A 121 -13.91 -7.08 7.47
CA VAL A 121 -14.04 -5.91 8.36
C VAL A 121 -14.43 -4.64 7.58
N TRP A 122 -13.92 -4.48 6.35
CA TRP A 122 -14.28 -3.34 5.52
C TRP A 122 -15.74 -3.45 5.04
N ILE A 123 -16.16 -4.62 4.58
CA ILE A 123 -17.54 -4.90 4.12
C ILE A 123 -18.53 -4.64 5.25
N ASP A 124 -18.26 -5.13 6.46
CA ASP A 124 -19.13 -4.91 7.63
C ASP A 124 -19.33 -3.42 7.94
N ARG A 125 -18.36 -2.56 7.62
CA ARG A 125 -18.40 -1.13 7.93
C ARG A 125 -18.90 -0.26 6.79
N HIS A 126 -18.67 -0.67 5.55
CA HIS A 126 -18.81 0.19 4.37
C HIS A 126 -19.59 -0.48 3.22
N GLY A 127 -19.81 -1.80 3.30
CA GLY A 127 -20.49 -2.56 2.26
C GLY A 127 -21.93 -2.10 2.08
N ARG A 128 -22.42 -2.15 0.85
CA ARG A 128 -23.77 -1.78 0.47
C ARG A 128 -24.51 -2.95 -0.15
N LEU A 129 -25.82 -2.95 -0.01
CA LEU A 129 -26.66 -3.97 -0.63
C LEU A 129 -26.49 -3.93 -2.16
N GLY A 130 -26.31 -5.12 -2.77
CA GLY A 130 -26.15 -5.25 -4.22
C GLY A 130 -24.72 -5.08 -4.73
N GLU A 131 -23.75 -4.79 -3.86
CA GLU A 131 -22.34 -4.79 -4.27
C GLU A 131 -21.79 -6.21 -4.41
N HIS A 132 -20.90 -6.39 -5.36
CA HIS A 132 -20.11 -7.59 -5.57
C HIS A 132 -18.67 -7.34 -5.12
N TYR A 133 -18.00 -8.37 -4.59
CA TYR A 133 -16.66 -8.23 -4.03
C TYR A 133 -15.70 -9.22 -4.67
N ARG A 134 -14.47 -8.77 -4.97
CA ARG A 134 -13.41 -9.62 -5.50
C ARG A 134 -12.04 -9.20 -4.99
N PHE A 135 -11.08 -10.11 -5.11
CA PHE A 135 -9.66 -9.82 -4.81
C PHE A 135 -8.86 -9.74 -6.09
N ASP A 136 -8.19 -8.61 -6.28
CA ASP A 136 -7.36 -8.34 -7.43
C ASP A 136 -5.90 -8.19 -7.03
N VAL A 137 -5.00 -8.51 -7.94
CA VAL A 137 -3.56 -8.27 -7.76
C VAL A 137 -3.06 -7.40 -8.90
N ILE A 138 -2.36 -6.30 -8.56
CA ILE A 138 -1.71 -5.43 -9.54
C ILE A 138 -0.20 -5.54 -9.38
N GLY A 139 0.46 -6.08 -10.40
CA GLY A 139 1.90 -6.07 -10.54
C GLY A 139 2.36 -4.79 -11.23
N VAL A 140 3.28 -4.05 -10.63
CA VAL A 140 3.91 -2.86 -11.19
C VAL A 140 5.39 -3.13 -11.35
N ILE A 141 5.89 -3.07 -12.59
CA ILE A 141 7.30 -3.22 -12.91
C ILE A 141 7.84 -1.86 -13.32
N LEU A 142 8.82 -1.38 -12.56
CA LEU A 142 9.53 -0.13 -12.81
C LEU A 142 10.92 -0.46 -13.35
N ASP A 143 11.17 -0.13 -14.62
CA ASP A 143 12.42 -0.43 -15.33
C ASP A 143 12.96 0.86 -15.97
N GLY A 144 13.82 1.56 -15.25
CA GLY A 144 14.25 2.90 -15.62
C GLY A 144 13.07 3.84 -15.80
N SER A 145 12.88 4.36 -17.01
CA SER A 145 11.74 5.23 -17.36
C SER A 145 10.49 4.46 -17.80
N ARG A 146 10.57 3.13 -17.92
CA ARG A 146 9.45 2.30 -18.39
C ARG A 146 8.65 1.78 -17.20
N VAL A 147 7.33 1.90 -17.30
CA VAL A 147 6.39 1.36 -16.31
C VAL A 147 5.49 0.34 -17.01
N ARG A 148 5.46 -0.89 -16.49
CA ARG A 148 4.55 -1.93 -16.94
C ARG A 148 3.60 -2.30 -15.81
N VAL A 149 2.31 -2.35 -16.10
CA VAL A 149 1.28 -2.75 -15.15
C VAL A 149 0.59 -4.00 -15.64
N ARG A 150 0.48 -5.00 -14.78
CA ARG A 150 -0.30 -6.21 -15.01
C ARG A 150 -1.38 -6.32 -13.95
N HIS A 151 -2.63 -6.26 -14.35
CA HIS A 151 -3.77 -6.47 -13.48
C HIS A 151 -4.27 -7.89 -13.62
N VAL A 152 -4.44 -8.57 -12.51
CA VAL A 152 -5.05 -9.89 -12.42
C VAL A 152 -6.32 -9.72 -11.62
N GLU A 153 -7.43 -9.78 -12.33
CA GLU A 153 -8.76 -9.69 -11.75
C GLU A 153 -9.15 -11.02 -11.12
N ASN A 154 -9.90 -10.99 -10.04
CA ASN A 154 -10.35 -12.17 -9.30
C ASN A 154 -9.21 -13.18 -9.05
N ALA A 155 -8.08 -12.66 -8.58
CA ALA A 155 -6.83 -13.40 -8.41
C ALA A 155 -6.96 -14.61 -7.46
N PHE A 156 -7.92 -14.57 -6.53
CA PHE A 156 -8.29 -15.68 -5.66
C PHE A 156 -9.71 -15.47 -5.13
N GLY A 157 -10.45 -16.57 -4.98
CA GLY A 157 -11.80 -16.56 -4.40
C GLY A 157 -11.78 -16.50 -2.88
N ILE A 158 -12.88 -16.01 -2.30
CA ILE A 158 -13.22 -16.28 -0.91
C ILE A 158 -13.74 -17.71 -0.90
N SER A 159 -12.87 -18.71 -0.65
CA SER A 159 -13.37 -20.02 -0.30
C SER A 159 -14.04 -19.88 1.05
N ALA A 160 -15.35 -19.71 1.05
CA ALA A 160 -16.16 -19.96 2.23
C ALA A 160 -15.99 -21.45 2.56
N ARG A 161 -15.02 -21.78 3.40
CA ARG A 161 -15.10 -23.05 4.12
C ARG A 161 -16.13 -22.82 5.21
N ALA A 162 -17.26 -23.47 5.00
CA ALA A 162 -18.25 -23.75 6.02
C ALA A 162 -17.59 -24.33 7.28
#